data_223e928632d6ef1ab23590145db9597b
#
_entry.id   223e928632d6ef1ab23590145db9597b
#
_cell.length_a   1.000
_cell.length_b   1.000
_cell.length_c   1.000
_cell.angle_alpha   90.00
_cell.angle_beta   90.00
_cell.angle_gamma   90.00
#
_symmetry.space_group_name_H-M   'P 1'
#
loop_
_entity.id
_entity.type
_entity.pdbx_description
1 polymer ?
#
loop_
_entity_poly.entity_id
_entity_poly.type
_entity_poly.pdbx_seq_one_letter_code
_entity_poly.pdbx_strand_id
1 'polypeptide(L)'
;MSRRSGQSGHIEKSGNWFVVRFWMDVPGQEKRKHMCAKISPINGPGSLTKPERERKAREIIAESGADTPECLAHAEGISTGVTFRQQAAWWINHVQQRKRKPIAPATVESWQGCLDVWILPNLGAVPLSSVGNLALKGLVEKMVEAGLSPKTVNTYSQVVKSVVASAVNEEGEQLFPRKWNHEFVDMPVVDKSKQNTPHFTGEVIAGILTSTIGYKQMFCALLGGTGLRAGEAIGLEIGKHISEDFRTLHIRQKVRRTKLELFLKTDAGRRDVDLCPELATLLKAYVADRTSGFLFHNRKGNFLSQTNLLRRGLHPALEKLKQAKAGFHAFRRYRLTWLRKIRVHADLERFWMGHENETVGDGYSKMKEDVAFRLEQAESVGLGFALPPQTTDVVRIVRKNEVKSEVENAA
;
A
#
# COMPACT_ATOMS: atom_id res chain seq x y z
N MET A 1 48.98 14.18 5.31
CA MET A 1 47.84 13.69 4.53
C MET A 1 47.82 14.42 3.20
N SER A 2 47.84 13.72 2.06
CA SER A 2 47.84 14.37 0.75
C SER A 2 46.51 15.10 0.54
N ARG A 3 46.56 16.35 0.08
CA ARG A 3 45.39 17.12 -0.35
C ARG A 3 44.62 16.32 -1.38
N ARG A 4 43.32 16.22 -1.19
CA ARG A 4 42.45 15.45 -2.06
C ARG A 4 41.86 16.29 -3.18
N SER A 5 41.90 17.62 -3.10
CA SER A 5 41.51 18.54 -4.15
C SER A 5 42.67 18.76 -5.14
N GLY A 6 42.36 18.79 -6.41
CA GLY A 6 43.35 19.04 -7.47
C GLY A 6 44.37 17.94 -7.61
N GLN A 7 44.00 16.68 -7.39
CA GLN A 7 44.91 15.56 -7.61
C GLN A 7 45.24 15.44 -9.09
N SER A 8 46.56 15.34 -9.38
CA SER A 8 47.05 15.15 -10.75
C SER A 8 47.02 13.70 -11.22
N GLY A 9 46.74 12.78 -10.28
CA GLY A 9 46.87 11.35 -10.51
C GLY A 9 48.32 10.88 -10.65
N HIS A 10 48.52 9.58 -10.64
CA HIS A 10 49.85 8.97 -10.94
C HIS A 10 49.79 8.34 -12.33
N ILE A 11 50.67 8.82 -13.23
CA ILE A 11 50.77 8.30 -14.60
C ILE A 11 51.85 7.24 -14.65
N GLU A 12 51.51 6.04 -15.06
CA GLU A 12 52.42 4.91 -15.18
C GLU A 12 52.17 4.14 -16.49
N LYS A 13 53.10 3.24 -16.82
CA LYS A 13 52.99 2.34 -17.96
C LYS A 13 52.30 1.06 -17.52
N SER A 14 51.26 0.65 -18.25
CA SER A 14 50.55 -0.60 -18.01
C SER A 14 50.33 -1.31 -19.35
N GLY A 15 51.08 -2.38 -19.60
CA GLY A 15 51.12 -3.01 -20.91
C GLY A 15 51.56 -2.03 -21.99
N ASN A 16 50.81 -1.90 -23.07
CA ASN A 16 51.08 -0.99 -24.19
C ASN A 16 50.48 0.42 -24.02
N TRP A 17 50.01 0.78 -22.81
CA TRP A 17 49.32 2.03 -22.55
C TRP A 17 49.95 2.83 -21.41
N PHE A 18 49.88 4.15 -21.51
CA PHE A 18 49.96 5.02 -20.35
C PHE A 18 48.58 5.05 -19.70
N VAL A 19 48.56 4.88 -18.37
CA VAL A 19 47.34 4.92 -17.54
C VAL A 19 47.50 5.95 -16.43
N VAL A 20 46.40 6.56 -16.03
CA VAL A 20 46.37 7.39 -14.81
C VAL A 20 45.69 6.58 -13.70
N ARG A 21 46.33 6.59 -12.54
CA ARG A 21 45.76 6.06 -11.30
C ARG A 21 45.43 7.20 -10.38
N PHE A 22 44.23 7.20 -9.84
CA PHE A 22 43.74 8.21 -8.91
C PHE A 22 42.75 7.60 -7.92
N TRP A 23 42.52 8.31 -6.85
CA TRP A 23 41.59 7.88 -5.81
C TRP A 23 40.29 8.64 -5.96
N MET A 24 39.17 7.92 -5.85
CA MET A 24 37.84 8.49 -5.84
C MET A 24 37.16 8.16 -4.53
N ASP A 25 36.61 9.16 -3.87
CA ASP A 25 35.73 8.98 -2.74
C ASP A 25 34.34 8.66 -3.25
N VAL A 26 33.82 7.50 -2.88
CA VAL A 26 32.47 7.06 -3.28
C VAL A 26 31.49 7.35 -2.12
N PRO A 27 30.47 8.17 -2.32
CA PRO A 27 29.48 8.46 -1.28
C PRO A 27 28.91 7.17 -0.67
N GLY A 28 28.94 7.09 0.68
CA GLY A 28 28.47 5.91 1.41
C GLY A 28 29.47 4.76 1.58
N GLN A 29 30.72 4.93 1.17
CA GLN A 29 31.80 3.96 1.43
C GLN A 29 32.90 4.60 2.29
N GLU A 30 33.34 3.91 3.35
CA GLU A 30 34.45 4.39 4.19
C GLU A 30 35.79 4.36 3.49
N LYS A 31 35.99 3.44 2.55
CA LYS A 31 37.22 3.25 1.82
C LYS A 31 37.16 3.89 0.44
N ARG A 32 38.19 4.65 0.09
CA ARG A 32 38.37 5.18 -1.25
C ARG A 32 38.46 4.06 -2.28
N LYS A 33 37.95 4.30 -3.45
CA LYS A 33 38.09 3.41 -4.60
C LYS A 33 39.31 3.87 -5.42
N HIS A 34 40.19 2.92 -5.71
CA HIS A 34 41.31 3.17 -6.60
C HIS A 34 40.87 3.00 -8.04
N MET A 35 40.95 4.07 -8.82
CA MET A 35 40.57 4.10 -10.23
C MET A 35 41.79 4.02 -11.13
N CYS A 36 41.63 3.39 -12.30
CA CYS A 36 42.67 3.31 -13.32
C CYS A 36 41.98 3.54 -14.68
N ALA A 37 42.50 4.53 -15.42
CA ALA A 37 42.01 4.86 -16.76
C ALA A 37 43.10 4.97 -17.79
N LYS A 38 42.87 4.57 -19.04
CA LYS A 38 43.81 4.66 -20.13
C LYS A 38 43.93 6.10 -20.64
N ILE A 39 45.16 6.57 -20.85
CA ILE A 39 45.48 7.90 -21.40
C ILE A 39 45.76 7.83 -22.89
N SER A 40 46.84 7.10 -23.25
CA SER A 40 47.33 6.98 -24.63
C SER A 40 48.16 5.70 -24.81
N PRO A 41 48.32 5.19 -26.03
CA PRO A 41 49.30 4.15 -26.30
C PRO A 41 50.73 4.68 -26.06
N ILE A 42 51.66 3.77 -25.72
CA ILE A 42 53.08 4.13 -25.49
C ILE A 42 53.78 4.50 -26.80
N ASN A 43 53.45 3.73 -27.86
CA ASN A 43 54.05 3.91 -29.20
C ASN A 43 52.95 3.86 -30.28
N GLY A 44 53.19 4.50 -31.41
CA GLY A 44 52.31 4.44 -32.58
C GLY A 44 51.27 5.57 -32.65
N PRO A 45 50.29 5.48 -33.55
CA PRO A 45 49.30 6.51 -33.75
C PRO A 45 48.52 6.78 -32.48
N GLY A 46 48.41 8.05 -32.06
CA GLY A 46 47.72 8.48 -30.84
C GLY A 46 48.59 8.49 -29.59
N SER A 47 49.93 8.26 -29.69
CA SER A 47 50.82 8.47 -28.56
C SER A 47 50.94 9.96 -28.23
N LEU A 48 50.93 10.31 -26.94
CA LEU A 48 50.96 11.68 -26.45
C LEU A 48 52.32 12.01 -25.81
N THR A 49 52.69 13.26 -25.89
CA THR A 49 53.85 13.79 -25.15
C THR A 49 53.58 13.85 -23.65
N LYS A 50 54.59 14.03 -22.83
CA LYS A 50 54.44 14.11 -21.37
C LYS A 50 53.44 15.19 -20.94
N PRO A 51 53.52 16.45 -21.43
CA PRO A 51 52.54 17.49 -21.07
C PRO A 51 51.11 17.17 -21.50
N GLU A 52 50.93 16.56 -22.68
CA GLU A 52 49.63 16.16 -23.19
C GLU A 52 49.00 15.03 -22.34
N ARG A 53 49.81 14.07 -21.90
CA ARG A 53 49.39 13.03 -20.97
C ARG A 53 48.91 13.58 -19.65
N GLU A 54 49.66 14.56 -19.09
CA GLU A 54 49.29 15.22 -17.83
C GLU A 54 48.03 16.03 -17.96
N ARG A 55 47.80 16.69 -19.11
CA ARG A 55 46.52 17.37 -19.41
C ARG A 55 45.40 16.38 -19.51
N LYS A 56 45.58 15.32 -20.27
CA LYS A 56 44.54 14.27 -20.48
C LYS A 56 44.21 13.53 -19.18
N ALA A 57 45.20 13.30 -18.33
CA ALA A 57 45.00 12.73 -17.00
C ALA A 57 44.09 13.62 -16.13
N ARG A 58 44.32 14.94 -16.14
CA ARG A 58 43.48 15.91 -15.42
C ARG A 58 42.05 15.95 -15.96
N GLU A 59 41.90 15.91 -17.29
CA GLU A 59 40.58 15.82 -17.93
C GLU A 59 39.81 14.56 -17.47
N ILE A 60 40.47 13.39 -17.49
CA ILE A 60 39.90 12.12 -17.04
C ILE A 60 39.49 12.17 -15.56
N ILE A 61 40.31 12.76 -14.70
CA ILE A 61 40.00 12.91 -13.28
C ILE A 61 38.80 13.84 -13.08
N ALA A 62 38.76 14.97 -13.81
CA ALA A 62 37.62 15.90 -13.76
C ALA A 62 36.32 15.26 -14.26
N GLU A 63 36.38 14.56 -15.41
CA GLU A 63 35.22 13.82 -15.97
C GLU A 63 34.72 12.71 -15.04
N SER A 64 35.61 12.09 -14.25
CA SER A 64 35.21 11.05 -13.29
C SER A 64 34.45 11.59 -12.06
N GLY A 65 34.47 12.91 -11.85
CA GLY A 65 33.84 13.53 -10.68
C GLY A 65 34.67 13.37 -9.38
N ALA A 66 35.92 12.89 -9.45
CA ALA A 66 36.71 12.62 -8.26
C ALA A 66 37.05 13.90 -7.45
N ASP A 67 37.01 15.07 -8.08
CA ASP A 67 37.25 16.38 -7.47
C ASP A 67 36.01 17.24 -7.34
N THR A 68 34.79 16.63 -7.37
CA THR A 68 33.58 17.39 -7.13
C THR A 68 33.47 17.83 -5.67
N PRO A 69 32.76 18.95 -5.39
CA PRO A 69 32.55 19.41 -4.02
C PRO A 69 32.03 18.34 -3.06
N GLU A 70 31.19 17.44 -3.56
CA GLU A 70 30.62 16.33 -2.80
C GLU A 70 31.69 15.28 -2.44
N CYS A 71 32.56 14.92 -3.39
CA CYS A 71 33.66 14.00 -3.16
C CYS A 71 34.72 14.61 -2.22
N LEU A 72 34.98 15.91 -2.34
CA LEU A 72 35.91 16.62 -1.50
C LEU A 72 35.40 16.78 -0.06
N ALA A 73 34.14 17.11 0.13
CA ALA A 73 33.50 17.19 1.45
C ALA A 73 33.54 15.84 2.18
N HIS A 74 33.33 14.74 1.46
CA HIS A 74 33.48 13.38 1.99
C HIS A 74 34.92 13.10 2.42
N ALA A 75 35.87 13.64 1.68
CA ALA A 75 37.31 13.45 1.90
C ALA A 75 37.86 14.22 3.10
N GLU A 76 37.33 15.38 3.42
CA GLU A 76 37.82 16.24 4.51
C GLU A 76 37.35 15.79 5.90
N GLY A 77 36.66 14.61 5.98
CA GLY A 77 36.17 14.13 7.26
C GLY A 77 35.06 15.03 7.82
N ILE A 78 34.57 15.98 7.03
CA ILE A 78 33.23 16.51 7.22
C ILE A 78 32.36 15.28 7.00
N SER A 79 32.07 14.60 8.10
CA SER A 79 31.19 13.42 8.13
C SER A 79 30.04 13.74 7.20
N THR A 80 29.97 13.11 6.04
CA THR A 80 28.81 13.28 5.15
C THR A 80 27.57 12.76 5.82
N GLY A 81 27.72 12.39 7.09
CA GLY A 81 26.66 11.85 7.89
C GLY A 81 26.11 10.56 7.28
N VAL A 82 25.09 10.09 7.87
CA VAL A 82 24.31 8.94 7.41
C VAL A 82 23.74 9.24 6.02
N THR A 83 23.87 8.33 5.07
CA THR A 83 23.19 8.43 3.78
C THR A 83 21.68 8.26 3.93
N PHE A 84 20.90 8.75 2.97
CA PHE A 84 19.45 8.54 2.97
C PHE A 84 19.10 7.04 3.04
N ARG A 85 19.84 6.17 2.35
CA ARG A 85 19.63 4.71 2.38
C ARG A 85 19.81 4.12 3.78
N GLN A 86 20.85 4.52 4.49
CA GLN A 86 21.12 4.05 5.85
C GLN A 86 20.01 4.50 6.81
N GLN A 87 19.62 5.77 6.72
CA GLN A 87 18.54 6.30 7.54
C GLN A 87 17.18 5.67 7.21
N ALA A 88 16.88 5.41 5.94
CA ALA A 88 15.66 4.75 5.52
C ALA A 88 15.58 3.32 6.06
N ALA A 89 16.67 2.56 6.01
CA ALA A 89 16.74 1.22 6.58
C ALA A 89 16.51 1.23 8.11
N TRP A 90 17.19 2.16 8.81
CA TRP A 90 16.97 2.35 10.25
C TRP A 90 15.50 2.73 10.53
N TRP A 91 14.94 3.70 9.77
CA TRP A 91 13.57 4.18 9.96
C TRP A 91 12.53 3.08 9.77
N ILE A 92 12.66 2.24 8.74
CA ILE A 92 11.77 1.09 8.51
C ILE A 92 11.79 0.13 9.70
N ASN A 93 12.98 -0.22 10.20
CA ASN A 93 13.11 -1.08 11.37
C ASN A 93 12.51 -0.44 12.62
N HIS A 94 12.76 0.85 12.82
CA HIS A 94 12.22 1.59 13.96
C HIS A 94 10.68 1.62 13.96
N VAL A 95 10.06 1.94 12.82
CA VAL A 95 8.59 2.02 12.73
C VAL A 95 7.91 0.66 12.86
N GLN A 96 8.57 -0.44 12.50
CA GLN A 96 8.09 -1.81 12.73
C GLN A 96 8.05 -2.17 14.20
N GLN A 97 9.01 -1.68 14.98
CA GLN A 97 9.15 -1.98 16.41
C GLN A 97 8.40 -0.98 17.33
N ARG A 98 7.74 0.00 16.74
CA ARG A 98 7.10 1.09 17.47
C ARG A 98 5.97 0.57 18.35
N LYS A 99 6.12 0.72 19.69
CA LYS A 99 5.12 0.30 20.68
C LYS A 99 3.96 1.30 20.79
N ARG A 100 4.28 2.60 20.79
CA ARG A 100 3.26 3.66 20.84
C ARG A 100 2.70 3.87 19.42
N LYS A 101 1.41 3.58 19.22
CA LYS A 101 0.71 3.61 17.93
C LYS A 101 1.44 2.73 16.89
N PRO A 102 1.38 1.41 17.05
CA PRO A 102 2.03 0.48 16.13
C PRO A 102 1.50 0.68 14.70
N ILE A 103 2.40 0.55 13.73
CA ILE A 103 2.09 0.73 12.31
C ILE A 103 1.70 -0.62 11.72
N ALA A 104 0.60 -0.65 10.99
CA ALA A 104 0.15 -1.88 10.35
C ALA A 104 1.21 -2.42 9.37
N PRO A 105 1.51 -3.73 9.40
CA PRO A 105 2.50 -4.35 8.51
C PRO A 105 2.29 -4.00 7.03
N ALA A 106 1.04 -3.90 6.61
CA ALA A 106 0.65 -3.46 5.27
C ALA A 106 1.16 -2.08 4.87
N THR A 107 1.22 -1.15 5.83
CA THR A 107 1.73 0.20 5.61
C THR A 107 3.24 0.17 5.45
N VAL A 108 3.92 -0.60 6.30
CA VAL A 108 5.38 -0.78 6.21
C VAL A 108 5.79 -1.43 4.87
N GLU A 109 5.08 -2.47 4.43
CA GLU A 109 5.29 -3.08 3.11
C GLU A 109 5.12 -2.06 1.97
N SER A 110 4.11 -1.18 2.08
CA SER A 110 3.88 -0.13 1.08
C SER A 110 5.00 0.91 1.07
N TRP A 111 5.50 1.31 2.24
CA TRP A 111 6.64 2.22 2.36
C TRP A 111 7.92 1.60 1.85
N GLN A 112 8.18 0.33 2.18
CA GLN A 112 9.33 -0.39 1.64
C GLN A 112 9.28 -0.45 0.12
N GLY A 113 8.12 -0.78 -0.45
CA GLY A 113 7.96 -0.83 -1.91
C GLY A 113 8.23 0.51 -2.59
N CYS A 114 7.77 1.64 -2.02
CA CYS A 114 8.06 2.95 -2.62
C CYS A 114 9.53 3.37 -2.42
N LEU A 115 10.15 2.99 -1.30
CA LEU A 115 11.58 3.17 -1.09
C LEU A 115 12.38 2.43 -2.15
N ASP A 116 12.12 1.15 -2.34
CA ASP A 116 12.92 0.30 -3.23
C ASP A 116 12.77 0.68 -4.71
N VAL A 117 11.56 1.02 -5.14
CA VAL A 117 11.27 1.27 -6.56
C VAL A 117 11.57 2.71 -6.99
N TRP A 118 11.29 3.70 -6.13
CA TRP A 118 11.34 5.11 -6.52
C TRP A 118 12.35 5.93 -5.74
N ILE A 119 12.42 5.78 -4.43
CA ILE A 119 13.15 6.73 -3.60
C ILE A 119 14.63 6.37 -3.52
N LEU A 120 14.97 5.14 -3.17
CA LEU A 120 16.37 4.71 -3.01
C LEU A 120 17.19 4.72 -4.31
N PRO A 121 16.64 4.41 -5.50
CA PRO A 121 17.38 4.57 -6.75
C PRO A 121 17.79 6.02 -7.04
N ASN A 122 17.01 7.01 -6.55
CA ASN A 122 17.26 8.42 -6.80
C ASN A 122 17.97 9.16 -5.65
N LEU A 123 17.66 8.83 -4.41
CA LEU A 123 18.14 9.54 -3.23
C LEU A 123 19.02 8.69 -2.30
N GLY A 124 19.11 7.37 -2.54
CA GLY A 124 19.73 6.45 -1.59
C GLY A 124 21.19 6.73 -1.27
N ALA A 125 21.96 7.20 -2.24
CA ALA A 125 23.38 7.54 -2.07
C ALA A 125 23.60 8.98 -1.59
N VAL A 126 22.56 9.81 -1.58
CA VAL A 126 22.66 11.23 -1.18
C VAL A 126 22.86 11.32 0.34
N PRO A 127 23.81 12.14 0.83
CA PRO A 127 23.92 12.43 2.25
C PRO A 127 22.61 12.98 2.79
N LEU A 128 22.17 12.51 3.95
CA LEU A 128 20.88 12.90 4.53
C LEU A 128 20.78 14.41 4.77
N SER A 129 21.91 15.03 5.13
CA SER A 129 22.04 16.48 5.27
C SER A 129 21.74 17.26 3.98
N SER A 130 21.94 16.66 2.81
CA SER A 130 21.70 17.26 1.50
C SER A 130 20.30 16.98 0.94
N VAL A 131 19.51 16.10 1.59
CA VAL A 131 18.14 15.82 1.16
C VAL A 131 17.22 16.95 1.61
N GLY A 132 17.03 17.92 0.73
CA GLY A 132 16.18 19.09 0.93
C GLY A 132 15.18 19.29 -0.20
N ASN A 133 14.70 20.53 -0.34
CA ASN A 133 13.69 20.88 -1.35
C ASN A 133 14.15 20.58 -2.79
N LEU A 134 15.41 20.84 -3.12
CA LEU A 134 15.95 20.59 -4.46
C LEU A 134 15.99 19.10 -4.79
N ALA A 135 16.49 18.27 -3.88
CA ALA A 135 16.51 16.83 -4.06
C ALA A 135 15.11 16.23 -4.16
N LEU A 136 14.17 16.73 -3.36
CA LEU A 136 12.77 16.32 -3.43
C LEU A 136 12.12 16.75 -4.76
N LYS A 137 12.41 17.96 -5.25
CA LYS A 137 11.92 18.45 -6.55
C LYS A 137 12.34 17.51 -7.68
N GLY A 138 13.62 17.18 -7.79
CA GLY A 138 14.10 16.26 -8.83
C GLY A 138 13.47 14.87 -8.76
N LEU A 139 13.13 14.36 -7.56
CA LEU A 139 12.40 13.12 -7.41
C LEU A 139 10.94 13.27 -7.87
N VAL A 140 10.28 14.40 -7.53
CA VAL A 140 8.88 14.68 -7.92
C VAL A 140 8.77 14.78 -9.44
N GLU A 141 9.67 15.53 -10.10
CA GLU A 141 9.72 15.66 -11.56
C GLU A 141 9.77 14.28 -12.23
N LYS A 142 10.68 13.40 -11.82
CA LYS A 142 10.78 12.03 -12.36
C LYS A 142 9.51 11.20 -12.15
N MET A 143 8.85 11.33 -10.98
CA MET A 143 7.61 10.61 -10.71
C MET A 143 6.45 11.12 -11.58
N VAL A 144 6.38 12.43 -11.81
CA VAL A 144 5.36 13.06 -12.67
C VAL A 144 5.60 12.69 -14.13
N GLU A 145 6.83 12.76 -14.63
CA GLU A 145 7.21 12.34 -15.99
C GLU A 145 6.86 10.88 -16.26
N ALA A 146 7.03 10.02 -15.25
CA ALA A 146 6.64 8.61 -15.32
C ALA A 146 5.11 8.38 -15.22
N GLY A 147 4.31 9.44 -15.11
CA GLY A 147 2.85 9.38 -15.10
C GLY A 147 2.23 8.90 -13.77
N LEU A 148 2.95 9.02 -12.64
CA LEU A 148 2.36 8.70 -11.34
C LEU A 148 1.26 9.68 -10.97
N SER A 149 0.20 9.16 -10.34
CA SER A 149 -0.91 10.02 -9.90
C SER A 149 -0.45 11.04 -8.84
N PRO A 150 -1.04 12.25 -8.80
CA PRO A 150 -0.74 13.26 -7.77
C PRO A 150 -0.79 12.71 -6.34
N LYS A 151 -1.75 11.83 -6.06
CA LYS A 151 -1.88 11.18 -4.75
C LYS A 151 -0.68 10.28 -4.43
N THR A 152 -0.17 9.54 -5.42
CA THR A 152 0.99 8.66 -5.27
C THR A 152 2.25 9.47 -5.02
N VAL A 153 2.48 10.52 -5.84
CA VAL A 153 3.63 11.44 -5.70
C VAL A 153 3.65 12.06 -4.30
N ASN A 154 2.51 12.59 -3.83
CA ASN A 154 2.39 13.13 -2.48
C ASN A 154 2.70 12.11 -1.38
N THR A 155 2.21 10.87 -1.54
CA THR A 155 2.45 9.80 -0.56
C THR A 155 3.94 9.43 -0.50
N TYR A 156 4.62 9.31 -1.65
CA TYR A 156 6.04 8.97 -1.70
C TYR A 156 6.92 10.11 -1.18
N SER A 157 6.58 11.35 -1.52
CA SER A 157 7.23 12.55 -0.97
C SER A 157 7.11 12.61 0.55
N GLN A 158 5.97 12.19 1.11
CA GLN A 158 5.80 12.12 2.56
C GLN A 158 6.71 11.08 3.22
N VAL A 159 6.99 9.96 2.55
CA VAL A 159 7.97 8.96 3.04
C VAL A 159 9.36 9.58 3.09
N VAL A 160 9.80 10.31 2.05
CA VAL A 160 11.10 11.03 2.07
C VAL A 160 11.18 11.98 3.26
N LYS A 161 10.14 12.80 3.46
CA LYS A 161 10.07 13.75 4.59
C LYS A 161 10.14 13.04 5.94
N SER A 162 9.45 11.89 6.07
CA SER A 162 9.44 11.11 7.31
C SER A 162 10.80 10.47 7.62
N VAL A 163 11.52 9.99 6.59
CA VAL A 163 12.87 9.47 6.74
C VAL A 163 13.85 10.57 7.19
N VAL A 164 13.80 11.75 6.58
CA VAL A 164 14.66 12.88 6.99
C VAL A 164 14.35 13.32 8.42
N ALA A 165 13.06 13.45 8.75
CA ALA A 165 12.62 13.86 10.09
C ALA A 165 12.91 12.82 11.19
N SER A 166 13.21 11.59 10.82
CA SER A 166 13.53 10.51 11.78
C SER A 166 14.97 10.56 12.31
N ALA A 167 15.83 11.36 11.68
CA ALA A 167 17.17 11.60 12.18
C ALA A 167 17.11 12.61 13.33
N VAL A 168 17.22 12.12 14.56
CA VAL A 168 17.12 12.90 15.78
C VAL A 168 18.35 12.69 16.67
N ASN A 169 18.65 13.69 17.51
CA ASN A 169 19.67 13.60 18.55
C ASN A 169 19.14 12.80 19.77
N GLU A 170 19.92 12.74 20.84
CA GLU A 170 19.56 12.04 22.09
C GLU A 170 18.36 12.68 22.80
N GLU A 171 18.14 13.98 22.61
CA GLU A 171 17.02 14.74 23.14
C GLU A 171 15.74 14.60 22.29
N GLY A 172 15.85 13.94 21.11
CA GLY A 172 14.73 13.75 20.17
C GLY A 172 14.50 14.93 19.22
N GLU A 173 15.41 15.88 19.15
CA GLU A 173 15.37 17.00 18.22
C GLU A 173 15.89 16.56 16.84
N GLN A 174 15.27 17.08 15.78
CA GLN A 174 15.68 16.75 14.42
C GLN A 174 17.09 17.27 14.12
N LEU A 175 17.99 16.40 13.67
CA LEU A 175 19.34 16.78 13.22
C LEU A 175 19.28 17.64 11.95
N PHE A 176 18.30 17.40 11.10
CA PHE A 176 18.14 18.11 9.82
C PHE A 176 16.73 18.69 9.70
N PRO A 177 16.34 19.69 10.50
CA PRO A 177 15.01 20.32 10.40
C PRO A 177 14.85 20.96 9.01
N ARG A 178 13.69 20.72 8.35
CA ARG A 178 13.40 21.21 6.99
C ARG A 178 12.06 21.95 6.96
N LYS A 179 12.09 23.13 6.33
CA LYS A 179 10.87 23.79 5.86
C LYS A 179 10.64 23.34 4.41
N TRP A 180 9.69 22.42 4.23
CA TRP A 180 9.35 21.92 2.91
C TRP A 180 8.49 22.94 2.17
N ASN A 181 8.99 23.46 1.04
CA ASN A 181 8.29 24.42 0.19
C ASN A 181 7.61 23.66 -0.96
N HIS A 182 6.29 23.50 -0.87
CA HIS A 182 5.51 22.73 -1.83
C HIS A 182 5.44 23.41 -3.21
N GLU A 183 5.47 24.75 -3.26
CA GLU A 183 5.49 25.50 -4.52
C GLU A 183 6.84 25.33 -5.22
N PHE A 184 7.96 25.49 -4.51
CA PHE A 184 9.29 25.28 -5.08
C PHE A 184 9.49 23.85 -5.56
N VAL A 185 9.01 22.86 -4.82
CA VAL A 185 9.09 21.43 -5.16
C VAL A 185 8.16 21.09 -6.33
N ASP A 186 7.23 21.96 -6.67
CA ASP A 186 6.18 21.75 -7.67
C ASP A 186 5.33 20.49 -7.38
N MET A 187 4.86 20.41 -6.12
CA MET A 187 4.06 19.26 -5.66
C MET A 187 2.71 19.22 -6.36
N PRO A 188 2.38 18.14 -7.08
CA PRO A 188 1.12 18.04 -7.80
C PRO A 188 -0.09 18.08 -6.86
N VAL A 189 -1.06 18.93 -7.19
CA VAL A 189 -2.30 19.08 -6.42
C VAL A 189 -3.24 17.90 -6.66
N VAL A 190 -3.75 17.34 -5.58
CA VAL A 190 -4.74 16.26 -5.66
C VAL A 190 -6.12 16.84 -5.88
N ASP A 191 -6.59 16.80 -7.11
CA ASP A 191 -7.96 17.18 -7.45
C ASP A 191 -8.94 16.08 -6.99
N LYS A 192 -9.71 16.39 -5.94
CA LYS A 192 -10.70 15.46 -5.38
C LYS A 192 -11.87 15.22 -6.32
N SER A 193 -12.19 16.16 -7.21
CA SER A 193 -13.30 16.03 -8.16
C SER A 193 -13.03 14.99 -9.24
N LYS A 194 -11.74 14.78 -9.58
CA LYS A 194 -11.29 13.80 -10.57
C LYS A 194 -11.01 12.40 -9.99
N GLN A 195 -11.25 12.21 -8.68
CA GLN A 195 -11.07 10.89 -8.08
C GLN A 195 -12.14 9.92 -8.60
N ASN A 196 -11.69 8.81 -9.16
CA ASN A 196 -12.59 7.72 -9.53
C ASN A 196 -13.17 7.06 -8.28
N THR A 197 -14.39 7.44 -7.92
CA THR A 197 -15.11 6.91 -6.76
C THR A 197 -16.39 6.19 -7.21
N PRO A 198 -16.30 5.05 -7.92
CA PRO A 198 -17.49 4.36 -8.41
C PRO A 198 -18.40 3.95 -7.24
N HIS A 199 -19.68 4.12 -7.42
CA HIS A 199 -20.72 3.63 -6.50
C HIS A 199 -21.75 2.86 -7.32
N PHE A 200 -22.46 1.96 -6.67
CA PHE A 200 -23.55 1.22 -7.29
C PHE A 200 -24.90 1.83 -6.91
N THR A 201 -25.92 1.60 -7.77
CA THR A 201 -27.33 1.76 -7.40
C THR A 201 -27.89 0.42 -6.94
N GLY A 202 -29.07 0.42 -6.33
CA GLY A 202 -29.75 -0.83 -5.95
C GLY A 202 -30.01 -1.74 -7.15
N GLU A 203 -30.39 -1.15 -8.30
CA GLU A 203 -30.60 -1.88 -9.56
C GLU A 203 -29.33 -2.55 -10.08
N VAL A 204 -28.19 -1.83 -10.03
CA VAL A 204 -26.90 -2.41 -10.43
C VAL A 204 -26.52 -3.58 -9.51
N ILE A 205 -26.74 -3.46 -8.21
CA ILE A 205 -26.49 -4.58 -7.26
C ILE A 205 -27.41 -5.76 -7.58
N ALA A 206 -28.69 -5.54 -7.76
CA ALA A 206 -29.64 -6.60 -8.14
C ALA A 206 -29.21 -7.30 -9.44
N GLY A 207 -28.78 -6.52 -10.45
CA GLY A 207 -28.22 -7.06 -11.69
C GLY A 207 -26.94 -7.87 -11.50
N ILE A 208 -26.01 -7.43 -10.62
CA ILE A 208 -24.81 -8.20 -10.25
C ILE A 208 -25.23 -9.53 -9.62
N LEU A 209 -26.19 -9.52 -8.70
CA LEU A 209 -26.67 -10.73 -8.03
C LEU A 209 -27.32 -11.71 -8.99
N THR A 210 -28.08 -11.22 -9.97
CA THR A 210 -28.67 -12.05 -11.02
C THR A 210 -27.61 -12.61 -11.99
N SER A 211 -26.51 -11.88 -12.19
CA SER A 211 -25.42 -12.28 -13.09
C SER A 211 -24.36 -13.18 -12.43
N THR A 212 -24.46 -13.42 -11.13
CA THR A 212 -23.55 -14.25 -10.35
C THR A 212 -24.27 -15.37 -9.64
N ILE A 213 -23.56 -16.45 -9.32
CA ILE A 213 -24.11 -17.63 -8.63
C ILE A 213 -23.22 -18.09 -7.49
N GLY A 214 -23.82 -18.84 -6.55
CA GLY A 214 -23.11 -19.47 -5.44
C GLY A 214 -22.38 -18.46 -4.55
N TYR A 215 -21.15 -18.79 -4.16
CA TYR A 215 -20.38 -17.94 -3.25
C TYR A 215 -20.12 -16.51 -3.76
N LYS A 216 -20.07 -16.31 -5.08
CA LYS A 216 -19.87 -14.96 -5.66
C LYS A 216 -21.13 -14.10 -5.46
N GLN A 217 -22.29 -14.67 -5.64
CA GLN A 217 -23.59 -14.02 -5.41
C GLN A 217 -23.75 -13.67 -3.93
N MET A 218 -23.55 -14.65 -3.03
CA MET A 218 -23.61 -14.43 -1.59
C MET A 218 -22.61 -13.38 -1.11
N PHE A 219 -21.39 -13.41 -1.63
CA PHE A 219 -20.35 -12.43 -1.31
C PHE A 219 -20.77 -11.00 -1.70
N CYS A 220 -21.31 -10.82 -2.91
CA CYS A 220 -21.81 -9.51 -3.37
C CYS A 220 -23.05 -9.05 -2.57
N ALA A 221 -23.99 -9.94 -2.28
CA ALA A 221 -25.16 -9.64 -1.46
C ALA A 221 -24.76 -9.19 -0.06
N LEU A 222 -23.82 -9.90 0.55
CA LEU A 222 -23.31 -9.57 1.87
C LEU A 222 -22.63 -8.19 1.89
N LEU A 223 -21.75 -7.90 0.91
CA LEU A 223 -21.10 -6.60 0.80
C LEU A 223 -22.12 -5.46 0.57
N GLY A 224 -23.12 -5.67 -0.26
CA GLY A 224 -24.16 -4.68 -0.55
C GLY A 224 -25.03 -4.38 0.66
N GLY A 225 -25.48 -5.42 1.36
CA GLY A 225 -26.37 -5.31 2.52
C GLY A 225 -25.68 -4.84 3.80
N THR A 226 -24.37 -5.05 3.95
CA THR A 226 -23.64 -4.75 5.18
C THR A 226 -22.64 -3.61 5.05
N GLY A 227 -22.11 -3.36 3.84
CA GLY A 227 -20.99 -2.44 3.62
C GLY A 227 -19.65 -2.93 4.16
N LEU A 228 -19.49 -4.22 4.46
CA LEU A 228 -18.22 -4.81 4.90
C LEU A 228 -17.09 -4.54 3.89
N ARG A 229 -15.87 -4.43 4.39
CA ARG A 229 -14.70 -4.48 3.51
C ARG A 229 -14.52 -5.91 3.00
N ALA A 230 -14.10 -6.07 1.75
CA ALA A 230 -13.94 -7.41 1.14
C ALA A 230 -13.07 -8.36 1.98
N GLY A 231 -11.99 -7.84 2.60
CA GLY A 231 -11.16 -8.64 3.48
C GLY A 231 -11.83 -9.07 4.78
N GLU A 232 -12.73 -8.26 5.33
CA GLU A 232 -13.54 -8.58 6.50
C GLU A 232 -14.51 -9.73 6.15
N ALA A 233 -15.23 -9.60 5.03
CA ALA A 233 -16.16 -10.64 4.57
C ALA A 233 -15.45 -11.98 4.29
N ILE A 234 -14.28 -11.99 3.65
CA ILE A 234 -13.49 -13.21 3.41
C ILE A 234 -13.03 -13.84 4.74
N GLY A 235 -12.80 -13.03 5.77
CA GLY A 235 -12.35 -13.49 7.08
C GLY A 235 -13.46 -14.06 7.98
N LEU A 236 -14.73 -14.07 7.57
CA LEU A 236 -15.82 -14.59 8.39
C LEU A 236 -15.72 -16.12 8.54
N GLU A 237 -15.89 -16.59 9.78
CA GLU A 237 -15.98 -18.01 10.14
C GLU A 237 -17.37 -18.33 10.69
N ILE A 238 -17.94 -19.42 10.22
CA ILE A 238 -19.20 -19.98 10.73
C ILE A 238 -18.96 -20.47 12.16
N GLY A 239 -19.92 -20.30 13.06
CA GLY A 239 -19.82 -20.69 14.46
C GLY A 239 -19.00 -19.77 15.35
N LYS A 240 -18.24 -18.79 14.75
CA LYS A 240 -17.47 -17.80 15.52
C LYS A 240 -17.91 -16.36 15.25
N HIS A 241 -18.24 -16.07 14.00
CA HIS A 241 -18.47 -14.70 13.54
C HIS A 241 -19.89 -14.47 13.05
N ILE A 242 -20.75 -15.47 13.13
CA ILE A 242 -22.14 -15.42 12.74
C ILE A 242 -22.98 -15.86 13.95
N SER A 243 -23.92 -15.03 14.39
CA SER A 243 -24.84 -15.38 15.47
C SER A 243 -25.71 -16.59 15.09
N GLU A 244 -26.25 -17.32 16.06
CA GLU A 244 -27.06 -18.53 15.84
C GLU A 244 -28.35 -18.25 15.04
N ASP A 245 -28.89 -17.06 15.22
CA ASP A 245 -30.10 -16.58 14.48
C ASP A 245 -29.74 -15.99 13.10
N PHE A 246 -28.45 -15.93 12.72
CA PHE A 246 -27.93 -15.31 11.50
C PHE A 246 -28.20 -13.80 11.38
N ARG A 247 -28.62 -13.14 12.45
CA ARG A 247 -28.98 -11.72 12.43
C ARG A 247 -27.80 -10.79 12.71
N THR A 248 -26.69 -11.29 13.23
CA THR A 248 -25.52 -10.46 13.56
C THR A 248 -24.21 -11.10 13.08
N LEU A 249 -23.36 -10.27 12.50
CA LEU A 249 -21.99 -10.61 12.11
C LEU A 249 -20.99 -9.95 13.06
N HIS A 250 -20.14 -10.74 13.69
CA HIS A 250 -19.07 -10.28 14.59
C HIS A 250 -17.78 -10.07 13.82
N ILE A 251 -17.42 -8.84 13.51
CA ILE A 251 -16.23 -8.51 12.73
C ILE A 251 -15.01 -8.42 13.69
N ARG A 252 -14.14 -9.44 13.64
CA ARG A 252 -13.00 -9.59 14.57
C ARG A 252 -11.67 -9.77 13.85
N GLN A 253 -11.71 -10.09 12.55
CA GLN A 253 -10.54 -10.40 11.72
C GLN A 253 -10.79 -10.02 10.26
N LYS A 254 -9.72 -10.05 9.47
CA LYS A 254 -9.78 -9.83 8.02
C LYS A 254 -8.75 -10.69 7.30
N VAL A 255 -8.95 -10.90 6.01
CA VAL A 255 -7.97 -11.56 5.13
C VAL A 255 -7.38 -10.53 4.19
N ARG A 256 -6.05 -10.48 4.13
CA ARG A 256 -5.29 -9.63 3.20
C ARG A 256 -4.27 -10.47 2.45
N ARG A 257 -4.28 -10.40 1.11
CA ARG A 257 -3.38 -11.19 0.25
C ARG A 257 -3.30 -12.67 0.66
N THR A 258 -4.45 -13.27 0.95
CA THR A 258 -4.59 -14.68 1.40
C THR A 258 -3.96 -15.00 2.77
N LYS A 259 -3.64 -13.98 3.57
CA LYS A 259 -3.18 -14.15 4.97
C LYS A 259 -4.26 -13.64 5.91
N LEU A 260 -4.52 -14.39 6.98
CA LEU A 260 -5.40 -13.98 8.06
C LEU A 260 -4.69 -12.94 8.92
N GLU A 261 -5.35 -11.83 9.18
CA GLU A 261 -4.90 -10.77 10.07
C GLU A 261 -5.96 -10.57 11.17
N LEU A 262 -5.58 -10.85 12.42
CA LEU A 262 -6.41 -10.57 13.61
C LEU A 262 -6.42 -9.08 13.95
N PHE A 263 -5.53 -8.32 13.33
CA PHE A 263 -5.41 -6.87 13.49
C PHE A 263 -6.34 -6.17 12.50
N LEU A 264 -7.32 -5.43 13.01
CA LEU A 264 -8.14 -4.51 12.23
C LEU A 264 -7.49 -3.12 12.24
N LYS A 265 -7.78 -2.31 11.21
CA LYS A 265 -7.11 -1.01 11.00
C LYS A 265 -7.25 -0.06 12.19
N THR A 266 -8.39 -0.13 12.88
CA THR A 266 -8.73 0.69 14.07
C THR A 266 -9.53 -0.16 15.05
N ASP A 267 -9.62 0.26 16.29
CA ASP A 267 -10.48 -0.39 17.31
C ASP A 267 -11.95 -0.37 16.90
N ALA A 268 -12.43 0.69 16.23
CA ALA A 268 -13.75 0.78 15.64
C ALA A 268 -13.99 -0.27 14.54
N GLY A 269 -12.92 -0.90 14.03
CA GLY A 269 -13.03 -2.03 13.12
C GLY A 269 -13.63 -3.27 13.77
N ARG A 270 -13.41 -3.47 15.10
CA ARG A 270 -14.03 -4.55 15.88
C ARG A 270 -15.45 -4.14 16.24
N ARG A 271 -16.40 -4.70 15.54
CA ARG A 271 -17.80 -4.32 15.64
C ARG A 271 -18.71 -5.46 15.29
N ASP A 272 -19.98 -5.25 15.58
CA ASP A 272 -21.05 -6.09 15.11
C ASP A 272 -21.78 -5.40 13.95
N VAL A 273 -22.29 -6.18 13.01
CA VAL A 273 -23.06 -5.68 11.89
C VAL A 273 -24.33 -6.50 11.81
N ASP A 274 -25.47 -5.83 11.97
CA ASP A 274 -26.75 -6.47 12.04
C ASP A 274 -27.37 -6.63 10.63
N LEU A 275 -28.06 -7.74 10.41
CA LEU A 275 -28.64 -8.11 9.12
C LEU A 275 -30.16 -7.97 9.16
N CYS A 276 -30.74 -7.47 8.06
CA CYS A 276 -32.19 -7.57 7.84
C CYS A 276 -32.61 -9.04 7.62
N PRO A 277 -33.85 -9.37 7.87
CA PRO A 277 -34.38 -10.76 7.77
C PRO A 277 -34.09 -11.44 6.43
N GLU A 278 -34.22 -10.70 5.34
CA GLU A 278 -34.02 -11.23 3.98
C GLU A 278 -32.55 -11.67 3.76
N LEU A 279 -31.58 -10.86 4.20
CA LEU A 279 -30.17 -11.21 4.05
C LEU A 279 -29.78 -12.33 5.02
N ALA A 280 -30.33 -12.33 6.23
CA ALA A 280 -30.14 -13.41 7.19
C ALA A 280 -30.64 -14.75 6.66
N THR A 281 -31.82 -14.74 6.03
CA THR A 281 -32.43 -15.93 5.39
C THR A 281 -31.52 -16.42 4.24
N LEU A 282 -31.05 -15.52 3.39
CA LEU A 282 -30.13 -15.87 2.30
C LEU A 282 -28.81 -16.45 2.83
N LEU A 283 -28.26 -15.85 3.89
CA LEU A 283 -27.03 -16.31 4.53
C LEU A 283 -27.22 -17.70 5.15
N LYS A 284 -28.33 -17.93 5.86
CA LYS A 284 -28.67 -19.23 6.44
C LYS A 284 -28.81 -20.31 5.37
N ALA A 285 -29.48 -20.02 4.28
CA ALA A 285 -29.59 -20.94 3.15
C ALA A 285 -28.22 -21.23 2.51
N TYR A 286 -27.34 -20.24 2.41
CA TYR A 286 -25.98 -20.44 1.89
C TYR A 286 -25.09 -21.25 2.84
N VAL A 287 -25.18 -21.02 4.14
CA VAL A 287 -24.43 -21.81 5.16
C VAL A 287 -24.94 -23.25 5.19
N ALA A 288 -26.25 -23.47 5.01
CA ALA A 288 -26.91 -24.79 5.05
C ALA A 288 -26.51 -25.55 6.34
N ASP A 289 -26.03 -26.78 6.21
CA ASP A 289 -25.68 -27.66 7.34
C ASP A 289 -24.26 -27.45 7.88
N ARG A 290 -23.51 -26.48 7.35
CA ARG A 290 -22.16 -26.18 7.83
C ARG A 290 -22.17 -25.56 9.22
N THR A 291 -21.45 -26.14 10.16
CA THR A 291 -21.37 -25.66 11.55
C THR A 291 -20.07 -24.92 11.86
N SER A 292 -19.05 -25.02 10.99
CA SER A 292 -17.74 -24.43 11.21
C SER A 292 -17.00 -24.13 9.90
N GLY A 293 -15.83 -23.51 10.01
CA GLY A 293 -14.98 -23.16 8.88
C GLY A 293 -15.25 -21.77 8.31
N PHE A 294 -14.43 -21.36 7.36
CA PHE A 294 -14.59 -20.04 6.71
C PHE A 294 -15.87 -20.00 5.87
N LEU A 295 -16.61 -18.90 6.01
CA LEU A 295 -17.82 -18.68 5.22
C LEU A 295 -17.54 -18.74 3.72
N PHE A 296 -16.44 -18.14 3.30
CA PHE A 296 -15.98 -18.10 1.92
C PHE A 296 -14.58 -18.72 1.78
N HIS A 297 -14.50 -19.85 1.10
CA HIS A 297 -13.26 -20.56 0.84
C HIS A 297 -13.22 -21.12 -0.59
N ASN A 298 -12.04 -21.47 -1.08
CA ASN A 298 -11.88 -22.18 -2.33
C ASN A 298 -12.07 -23.70 -2.11
N ARG A 299 -12.03 -24.49 -3.19
CA ARG A 299 -12.20 -25.96 -3.13
C ARG A 299 -11.18 -26.68 -2.19
N LYS A 300 -10.03 -26.03 -1.90
CA LYS A 300 -9.00 -26.56 -1.01
C LYS A 300 -9.13 -26.03 0.44
N GLY A 301 -10.24 -25.36 0.77
CA GLY A 301 -10.43 -24.76 2.10
C GLY A 301 -9.65 -23.47 2.35
N ASN A 302 -8.87 -22.98 1.37
CA ASN A 302 -8.07 -21.76 1.53
C ASN A 302 -8.89 -20.49 1.27
N PHE A 303 -8.38 -19.35 1.76
CA PHE A 303 -8.99 -18.04 1.54
C PHE A 303 -9.15 -17.68 0.07
N LEU A 304 -10.25 -17.03 -0.24
CA LEU A 304 -10.46 -16.45 -1.56
C LEU A 304 -9.54 -15.26 -1.80
N SER A 305 -9.01 -15.18 -3.01
CA SER A 305 -8.25 -14.00 -3.45
C SER A 305 -9.20 -12.90 -3.91
N GLN A 306 -9.09 -11.69 -3.32
CA GLN A 306 -9.86 -10.52 -3.76
C GLN A 306 -9.69 -10.23 -5.25
N THR A 307 -8.46 -10.34 -5.77
CA THR A 307 -8.15 -10.14 -7.19
C THR A 307 -8.89 -11.15 -8.08
N ASN A 308 -8.96 -12.42 -7.64
CA ASN A 308 -9.70 -13.44 -8.38
C ASN A 308 -11.21 -13.22 -8.32
N LEU A 309 -11.74 -12.80 -7.16
CA LEU A 309 -13.14 -12.43 -7.02
C LEU A 309 -13.53 -11.25 -7.92
N LEU A 310 -12.66 -10.23 -8.03
CA LEU A 310 -12.87 -9.13 -8.96
C LEU A 310 -12.86 -9.61 -10.40
N ARG A 311 -11.78 -10.26 -10.81
CA ARG A 311 -11.55 -10.64 -12.21
C ARG A 311 -12.53 -11.70 -12.74
N ARG A 312 -12.92 -12.67 -11.89
CA ARG A 312 -13.76 -13.81 -12.28
C ARG A 312 -15.21 -13.71 -11.77
N GLY A 313 -15.53 -12.68 -11.00
CA GLY A 313 -16.85 -12.47 -10.43
C GLY A 313 -17.42 -11.10 -10.79
N LEU A 314 -16.97 -10.04 -10.12
CA LEU A 314 -17.56 -8.72 -10.24
C LEU A 314 -17.36 -8.09 -11.63
N HIS A 315 -16.16 -8.13 -12.20
CA HIS A 315 -15.90 -7.46 -13.49
C HIS A 315 -16.71 -8.06 -14.64
N PRO A 316 -16.84 -9.41 -14.80
CA PRO A 316 -17.71 -9.99 -15.81
C PRO A 316 -19.20 -9.66 -15.62
N ALA A 317 -19.65 -9.54 -14.36
CA ALA A 317 -21.03 -9.14 -14.07
C ALA A 317 -21.29 -7.67 -14.48
N LEU A 318 -20.36 -6.77 -14.16
CA LEU A 318 -20.43 -5.36 -14.56
C LEU A 318 -20.39 -5.19 -16.09
N GLU A 319 -19.57 -5.98 -16.78
CA GLU A 319 -19.48 -5.97 -18.25
C GLU A 319 -20.82 -6.37 -18.89
N LYS A 320 -21.45 -7.45 -18.39
CA LYS A 320 -22.80 -7.85 -18.84
C LYS A 320 -23.85 -6.75 -18.64
N LEU A 321 -23.71 -5.99 -17.55
CA LEU A 321 -24.60 -4.87 -17.21
C LEU A 321 -24.21 -3.55 -17.91
N LYS A 322 -23.16 -3.56 -18.77
CA LYS A 322 -22.60 -2.37 -19.43
C LYS A 322 -22.21 -1.28 -18.43
N GLN A 323 -21.77 -1.67 -17.25
CA GLN A 323 -21.29 -0.78 -16.20
C GLN A 323 -19.76 -0.64 -16.22
N ALA A 324 -19.27 0.53 -15.83
CA ALA A 324 -17.84 0.77 -15.69
C ALA A 324 -17.21 -0.17 -14.64
N LYS A 325 -15.94 -0.56 -14.85
CA LYS A 325 -15.21 -1.37 -13.89
C LYS A 325 -15.11 -0.69 -12.54
N ALA A 326 -15.43 -1.43 -11.49
CA ALA A 326 -15.40 -0.96 -10.10
C ALA A 326 -14.81 -2.04 -9.18
N GLY A 327 -14.27 -1.60 -8.04
CA GLY A 327 -13.84 -2.51 -6.97
C GLY A 327 -14.94 -2.73 -5.93
N PHE A 328 -14.71 -3.66 -5.00
CA PHE A 328 -15.67 -3.98 -3.93
C PHE A 328 -16.04 -2.80 -3.03
N HIS A 329 -15.22 -1.76 -2.99
CA HIS A 329 -15.53 -0.55 -2.20
C HIS A 329 -16.77 0.21 -2.73
N ALA A 330 -17.20 -0.07 -3.97
CA ALA A 330 -18.41 0.49 -4.54
C ALA A 330 -19.68 0.01 -3.79
N PHE A 331 -19.72 -1.25 -3.33
CA PHE A 331 -20.77 -1.77 -2.45
C PHE A 331 -20.85 -1.03 -1.12
N ARG A 332 -19.71 -0.76 -0.51
CA ARG A 332 -19.64 -0.02 0.75
C ARG A 332 -20.12 1.43 0.59
N ARG A 333 -19.78 2.10 -0.53
CA ARG A 333 -20.30 3.43 -0.86
C ARG A 333 -21.82 3.40 -1.06
N TYR A 334 -22.32 2.35 -1.74
CA TYR A 334 -23.74 2.14 -1.87
C TYR A 334 -24.41 2.04 -0.48
N ARG A 335 -23.94 1.13 0.39
CA ARG A 335 -24.54 0.93 1.72
C ARG A 335 -24.53 2.20 2.55
N LEU A 336 -23.40 2.91 2.60
CA LEU A 336 -23.30 4.19 3.30
C LEU A 336 -24.31 5.21 2.76
N THR A 337 -24.43 5.32 1.43
CA THR A 337 -25.38 6.23 0.80
C THR A 337 -26.81 5.84 1.11
N TRP A 338 -27.10 4.53 1.12
CA TRP A 338 -28.42 4.01 1.48
C TRP A 338 -28.80 4.36 2.92
N LEU A 339 -27.95 4.05 3.89
CA LEU A 339 -28.14 4.38 5.30
C LEU A 339 -28.47 5.87 5.50
N ARG A 340 -27.75 6.74 4.81
CA ARG A 340 -27.97 8.20 4.86
C ARG A 340 -29.28 8.63 4.20
N LYS A 341 -29.65 8.04 3.06
CA LYS A 341 -30.91 8.33 2.38
C LYS A 341 -32.12 8.05 3.26
N ILE A 342 -32.09 6.95 4.01
CA ILE A 342 -33.18 6.57 4.92
C ILE A 342 -32.99 7.12 6.33
N ARG A 343 -32.01 8.01 6.52
CA ARG A 343 -31.77 8.77 7.78
C ARG A 343 -31.50 7.91 9.00
N VAL A 344 -30.72 6.84 8.83
CA VAL A 344 -30.22 6.06 9.97
C VAL A 344 -29.43 6.96 10.90
N HIS A 345 -29.58 6.74 12.20
CA HIS A 345 -28.87 7.50 13.24
C HIS A 345 -27.34 7.45 12.97
N ALA A 346 -26.68 8.61 13.06
CA ALA A 346 -25.28 8.73 12.68
C ALA A 346 -24.34 7.81 13.48
N ASP A 347 -24.63 7.58 14.77
CA ASP A 347 -23.84 6.69 15.62
C ASP A 347 -23.94 5.23 15.16
N LEU A 348 -25.14 4.80 14.76
CA LEU A 348 -25.37 3.45 14.26
C LEU A 348 -24.75 3.26 12.87
N GLU A 349 -24.86 4.29 11.99
CA GLU A 349 -24.16 4.31 10.70
C GLU A 349 -22.64 4.11 10.91
N ARG A 350 -22.02 4.92 11.79
CA ARG A 350 -20.58 4.82 12.08
C ARG A 350 -20.22 3.46 12.67
N PHE A 351 -21.01 2.96 13.58
CA PHE A 351 -20.80 1.65 14.19
C PHE A 351 -20.80 0.53 13.13
N TRP A 352 -21.86 0.41 12.35
CA TRP A 352 -21.95 -0.62 11.31
C TRP A 352 -20.87 -0.49 10.23
N MET A 353 -20.52 0.75 9.87
CA MET A 353 -19.47 1.01 8.89
C MET A 353 -18.06 0.86 9.49
N GLY A 354 -17.89 0.82 10.81
CA GLY A 354 -16.58 0.77 11.47
C GLY A 354 -15.76 2.01 11.17
N HIS A 355 -16.36 3.17 11.35
CA HIS A 355 -15.72 4.48 11.37
C HIS A 355 -15.43 4.88 12.82
N GLU A 356 -14.37 5.64 13.02
CA GLU A 356 -14.05 6.20 14.33
C GLU A 356 -15.09 7.26 14.73
N ASN A 357 -15.27 7.47 16.03
CA ASN A 357 -16.10 8.55 16.55
C ASN A 357 -15.50 9.90 16.14
N GLU A 358 -16.33 10.81 15.68
CA GLU A 358 -15.91 12.17 15.29
C GLU A 358 -16.01 13.15 16.42
N THR A 359 -16.92 12.92 17.38
CA THR A 359 -17.19 13.81 18.49
C THR A 359 -17.05 13.09 19.83
N VAL A 360 -16.86 13.87 20.88
CA VAL A 360 -16.86 13.36 22.27
C VAL A 360 -18.22 12.75 22.61
N GLY A 361 -19.33 13.33 22.13
CA GLY A 361 -20.70 12.84 22.33
C GLY A 361 -20.91 11.42 21.80
N ASP A 362 -20.27 11.06 20.68
CA ASP A 362 -20.34 9.71 20.11
C ASP A 362 -19.76 8.64 21.07
N GLY A 363 -18.84 9.04 21.96
CA GLY A 363 -18.28 8.16 22.98
C GLY A 363 -19.24 7.87 24.14
N TYR A 364 -20.19 8.76 24.40
CA TYR A 364 -21.20 8.60 25.45
C TYR A 364 -22.46 7.86 24.98
N SER A 365 -22.71 7.83 23.68
CA SER A 365 -23.87 7.14 23.14
C SER A 365 -23.73 5.62 23.34
N LYS A 366 -24.75 5.02 23.96
CA LYS A 366 -24.86 3.58 24.24
C LYS A 366 -25.72 2.82 23.20
N MET A 367 -26.17 3.51 22.16
CA MET A 367 -27.03 2.96 21.13
C MET A 367 -26.44 1.69 20.47
N LYS A 368 -25.10 1.64 20.29
CA LYS A 368 -24.39 0.47 19.77
C LYS A 368 -24.44 -0.77 20.69
N GLU A 369 -24.75 -0.59 21.99
CA GLU A 369 -24.83 -1.66 22.97
C GLU A 369 -26.24 -2.27 23.03
N ASP A 370 -27.26 -1.53 22.57
CA ASP A 370 -28.65 -2.01 22.49
C ASP A 370 -28.86 -2.90 21.26
N VAL A 371 -28.75 -4.20 21.48
CA VAL A 371 -28.87 -5.21 20.42
C VAL A 371 -30.27 -5.23 19.82
N ALA A 372 -31.34 -5.11 20.67
CA ALA A 372 -32.72 -5.15 20.21
C ALA A 372 -33.02 -3.96 19.28
N PHE A 373 -32.60 -2.77 19.68
CA PHE A 373 -32.73 -1.57 18.86
C PHE A 373 -31.96 -1.70 17.54
N ARG A 374 -30.71 -2.22 17.56
CA ARG A 374 -29.92 -2.40 16.34
C ARG A 374 -30.60 -3.36 15.35
N LEU A 375 -31.17 -4.48 15.84
CA LEU A 375 -31.86 -5.45 15.02
C LEU A 375 -33.16 -4.88 14.40
N GLU A 376 -33.93 -4.12 15.18
CA GLU A 376 -35.10 -3.39 14.70
C GLU A 376 -34.71 -2.39 13.60
N GLN A 377 -33.66 -1.62 13.83
CA GLN A 377 -33.15 -0.69 12.83
C GLN A 377 -32.66 -1.41 11.58
N ALA A 378 -31.94 -2.53 11.70
CA ALA A 378 -31.49 -3.30 10.54
C ALA A 378 -32.64 -3.84 9.70
N GLU A 379 -33.75 -4.22 10.33
CA GLU A 379 -34.98 -4.64 9.68
C GLU A 379 -35.65 -3.48 8.93
N SER A 380 -35.88 -2.37 9.61
CA SER A 380 -36.44 -1.14 9.01
C SER A 380 -35.61 -0.61 7.82
N VAL A 381 -34.30 -0.70 7.91
CA VAL A 381 -33.35 -0.24 6.89
C VAL A 381 -33.43 -1.10 5.63
N GLY A 382 -33.59 -2.40 5.77
CA GLY A 382 -33.56 -3.34 4.66
C GLY A 382 -32.28 -3.28 3.82
N LEU A 383 -32.36 -3.75 2.58
CA LEU A 383 -31.21 -3.82 1.65
C LEU A 383 -31.12 -2.62 0.71
N GLY A 384 -32.27 -2.08 0.28
CA GLY A 384 -32.37 -1.07 -0.76
C GLY A 384 -32.10 -1.62 -2.19
N PHE A 385 -32.02 -2.94 -2.32
CA PHE A 385 -31.93 -3.67 -3.59
C PHE A 385 -32.69 -5.01 -3.48
N ALA A 386 -33.12 -5.53 -4.63
CA ALA A 386 -33.81 -6.82 -4.70
C ALA A 386 -32.79 -7.98 -4.64
N LEU A 387 -33.10 -8.98 -3.82
CA LEU A 387 -32.39 -10.27 -3.88
C LEU A 387 -32.98 -11.11 -5.05
N PRO A 388 -32.17 -11.94 -5.70
CA PRO A 388 -32.69 -12.87 -6.69
C PRO A 388 -33.62 -13.86 -6.03
N PRO A 389 -34.67 -14.33 -6.74
CA PRO A 389 -35.55 -15.38 -6.23
C PRO A 389 -34.69 -16.58 -5.81
N GLN A 390 -35.02 -17.14 -4.65
CA GLN A 390 -34.36 -18.34 -4.15
C GLN A 390 -34.74 -19.52 -5.04
N THR A 391 -33.97 -19.81 -6.05
CA THR A 391 -34.10 -21.05 -6.80
C THR A 391 -33.41 -22.16 -6.01
N THR A 392 -34.13 -23.27 -5.84
CA THR A 392 -33.68 -24.53 -5.20
C THR A 392 -32.32 -25.02 -5.76
N ASP A 393 -31.88 -24.49 -6.90
CA ASP A 393 -30.61 -24.79 -7.57
C ASP A 393 -29.37 -24.21 -6.89
N VAL A 394 -29.49 -23.12 -6.11
CA VAL A 394 -28.34 -22.57 -5.38
C VAL A 394 -27.85 -23.57 -4.32
N VAL A 395 -28.79 -24.26 -3.65
CA VAL A 395 -28.48 -25.31 -2.68
C VAL A 395 -27.94 -26.57 -3.38
N ARG A 396 -28.44 -26.90 -4.58
CA ARG A 396 -27.97 -28.05 -5.37
C ARG A 396 -26.57 -27.88 -5.94
N ILE A 397 -26.21 -26.68 -6.37
CA ILE A 397 -24.87 -26.42 -6.94
C ILE A 397 -23.79 -26.46 -5.84
N VAL A 398 -24.09 -25.98 -4.64
CA VAL A 398 -23.19 -26.11 -3.49
C VAL A 398 -23.00 -27.59 -3.15
N ARG A 399 -24.06 -28.37 -3.01
CA ARG A 399 -24.01 -29.82 -2.74
C ARG A 399 -23.29 -30.62 -3.84
N LYS A 400 -23.51 -30.31 -5.12
CA LYS A 400 -22.85 -31.00 -6.22
C LYS A 400 -21.34 -30.77 -6.31
N ASN A 401 -20.88 -29.61 -5.85
CA ASN A 401 -19.45 -29.29 -5.79
C ASN A 401 -18.75 -29.86 -4.54
N GLU A 402 -19.48 -30.03 -3.43
CA GLU A 402 -18.98 -30.66 -2.20
C GLU A 402 -18.89 -32.18 -2.34
N VAL A 403 -19.92 -32.81 -2.88
CA VAL A 403 -19.92 -34.28 -3.13
C VAL A 403 -18.83 -34.68 -4.13
N LYS A 404 -18.53 -33.85 -5.15
CA LYS A 404 -17.38 -34.12 -6.03
C LYS A 404 -16.02 -34.02 -5.31
N SER A 405 -15.89 -33.14 -4.31
CA SER A 405 -14.65 -33.01 -3.56
C SER A 405 -14.43 -34.12 -2.55
N GLU A 406 -15.49 -34.72 -2.02
CA GLU A 406 -15.40 -35.89 -1.12
C GLU A 406 -15.08 -37.17 -1.88
N VAL A 407 -15.59 -37.34 -3.09
CA VAL A 407 -15.29 -38.49 -3.94
C VAL A 407 -13.88 -38.44 -4.53
N GLU A 408 -13.37 -37.24 -4.89
CA GLU A 408 -12.00 -37.07 -5.39
C GLU A 408 -10.92 -37.13 -4.28
N ASN A 409 -11.29 -36.95 -3.00
CA ASN A 409 -10.39 -37.15 -1.86
C ASN A 409 -10.42 -38.57 -1.26
N ALA A 410 -11.34 -39.40 -1.71
CA ALA A 410 -11.49 -40.81 -1.30
C ALA A 410 -10.96 -41.83 -2.34
N ALA A 411 -10.48 -41.35 -3.48
CA ALA A 411 -9.82 -42.09 -4.55
C ALA A 411 -8.34 -41.64 -4.66
#